data_94d0e30fa150af54f6146237dad9a9fc
#
_entry.id   94d0e30fa150af54f6146237dad9a9fc
#
_cell.length_a   1.000
_cell.length_b   1.000
_cell.length_c   1.000
_cell.angle_alpha   90.00
_cell.angle_beta   90.00
_cell.angle_gamma   90.00
#
_symmetry.space_group_name_H-M   'P 1'
#
loop_
_entity.id
_entity.type
_entity.pdbx_description
1 polymer ?
#
loop_
_entity_poly.entity_id
_entity_poly.type
_entity_poly.pdbx_seq_one_letter_code
_entity_poly.pdbx_strand_id
1 'polypeptide(L)'
;SEKALIEGKTVIMYPEAGHQDKHWLGTFSLGYTKMAFEAAEMAKFEKDVQILPACNHYSHYFGLRNRMLVKFGTPISLQPYYELYKTKPRTAQREVNKLVREQISSMMLDIRDLENYEVIDFIRTTYGEDYAKKQGADPDNLPERLLTDQDLVTKLDEAKKQDEKGIYELYQNVRILRQGIEEMGITDNHLKMVVNPMKLGFKLMLLLILLPLWIFSWWPSMPVYWIPMSIFKAKMKDPMFEGTLLYGSAVLFTLPVFSLITLLVVGCTIGWLSAIVYVALFPLLMLFCWKYAMCAKRTYQSLQCLLKPSSVDCLKRMRKSLHEKLNNVLKK
;
A
#
# COMPACT_ATOMS: atom_id res chain seq x y z
N SER A 1 30.55 -9.79 -4.35
CA SER A 1 29.85 -9.26 -3.15
C SER A 1 30.63 -9.55 -1.88
N GLU A 2 31.21 -10.77 -1.72
CA GLU A 2 31.94 -11.23 -0.54
C GLU A 2 33.18 -10.35 -0.27
N LYS A 3 33.96 -10.03 -1.31
CA LYS A 3 35.13 -9.12 -1.23
C LYS A 3 34.74 -7.75 -0.66
N ALA A 4 33.59 -7.21 -1.06
CA ALA A 4 33.11 -5.92 -0.56
C ALA A 4 32.81 -5.97 0.95
N LEU A 5 32.24 -7.08 1.47
CA LEU A 5 32.01 -7.27 2.89
C LEU A 5 33.33 -7.34 3.68
N ILE A 6 34.35 -8.04 3.15
CA ILE A 6 35.67 -8.13 3.79
C ILE A 6 36.36 -6.77 3.81
N GLU A 7 36.15 -5.93 2.81
CA GLU A 7 36.64 -4.54 2.74
C GLU A 7 35.87 -3.59 3.66
N GLY A 8 34.90 -4.07 4.44
CA GLY A 8 34.07 -3.26 5.34
C GLY A 8 32.95 -2.48 4.65
N LYS A 9 32.60 -2.84 3.41
CA LYS A 9 31.48 -2.24 2.68
C LYS A 9 30.18 -2.94 3.04
N THR A 10 29.06 -2.20 2.97
CA THR A 10 27.71 -2.75 3.15
C THR A 10 27.16 -3.27 1.83
N VAL A 11 26.58 -4.45 1.85
CA VAL A 11 25.84 -5.05 0.71
C VAL A 11 24.37 -5.16 1.08
N ILE A 12 23.49 -4.59 0.26
CA ILE A 12 22.04 -4.67 0.45
C ILE A 12 21.51 -5.85 -0.35
N MET A 13 20.74 -6.73 0.30
CA MET A 13 20.09 -7.86 -0.33
C MET A 13 18.61 -7.95 0.03
N TYR A 14 17.82 -8.44 -0.91
CA TYR A 14 16.40 -8.71 -0.75
C TYR A 14 16.18 -10.23 -0.71
N PRO A 15 16.01 -10.82 0.47
CA PRO A 15 15.93 -12.29 0.62
C PRO A 15 14.63 -12.88 0.08
N GLU A 16 13.57 -12.10 -0.01
CA GLU A 16 12.33 -12.52 -0.64
C GLU A 16 12.50 -12.61 -2.15
N ALA A 17 12.14 -13.75 -2.72
CA ALA A 17 12.30 -14.02 -4.15
C ALA A 17 11.25 -13.33 -5.04
N GLY A 18 10.32 -12.57 -4.48
CA GLY A 18 9.24 -11.91 -5.20
C GLY A 18 8.66 -10.72 -4.45
N HIS A 19 7.83 -9.96 -5.15
CA HIS A 19 7.07 -8.87 -4.55
C HIS A 19 5.78 -9.42 -3.95
N GLN A 20 5.40 -8.90 -2.77
CA GLN A 20 4.14 -9.19 -2.13
C GLN A 20 3.28 -7.92 -2.16
N ASP A 21 2.05 -8.03 -2.65
CA ASP A 21 1.02 -6.97 -2.59
C ASP A 21 0.20 -7.03 -1.28
N LYS A 22 0.65 -7.84 -0.33
CA LYS A 22 -0.01 -8.14 0.94
C LYS A 22 0.93 -7.90 2.12
N HIS A 23 0.35 -7.60 3.27
CA HIS A 23 1.07 -7.55 4.55
C HIS A 23 1.35 -8.98 5.04
N TRP A 24 2.25 -9.65 4.36
CA TRP A 24 2.64 -11.03 4.64
C TRP A 24 4.12 -11.22 4.31
N LEU A 25 4.84 -11.88 5.21
CA LEU A 25 6.25 -12.17 5.03
C LEU A 25 6.43 -13.48 4.25
N GLY A 26 6.95 -13.38 3.04
CA GLY A 26 7.25 -14.50 2.17
C GLY A 26 8.37 -15.42 2.67
N THR A 27 8.73 -16.39 1.85
CA THR A 27 9.87 -17.28 2.13
C THR A 27 11.17 -16.60 1.75
N PHE A 28 12.21 -16.77 2.58
CA PHE A 28 13.54 -16.23 2.30
C PHE A 28 14.43 -17.27 1.61
N SER A 29 15.11 -16.85 0.57
CA SER A 29 16.20 -17.62 -0.02
C SER A 29 17.43 -17.60 0.91
N LEU A 30 18.22 -18.67 0.92
CA LEU A 30 19.44 -18.75 1.73
C LEU A 30 20.64 -18.05 1.09
N GLY A 31 20.47 -17.40 -0.06
CA GLY A 31 21.57 -16.79 -0.82
C GLY A 31 22.33 -15.72 -0.04
N TYR A 32 21.63 -14.89 0.72
CA TYR A 32 22.25 -13.83 1.52
C TYR A 32 23.05 -14.38 2.71
N THR A 33 22.53 -15.41 3.40
CA THR A 33 23.27 -16.07 4.50
C THR A 33 24.47 -16.81 3.98
N LYS A 34 24.34 -17.50 2.83
CA LYS A 34 25.46 -18.14 2.16
C LYS A 34 26.58 -17.14 1.85
N MET A 35 26.26 -16.03 1.20
CA MET A 35 27.23 -14.98 0.88
C MET A 35 27.90 -14.40 2.14
N ALA A 36 27.15 -14.19 3.21
CA ALA A 36 27.69 -13.65 4.46
C ALA A 36 28.67 -14.62 5.14
N PHE A 37 28.36 -15.91 5.16
CA PHE A 37 29.27 -16.93 5.69
C PHE A 37 30.51 -17.16 4.78
N GLU A 38 30.36 -17.14 3.45
CA GLU A 38 31.48 -17.22 2.52
C GLU A 38 32.43 -16.03 2.69
N ALA A 39 31.92 -14.83 2.93
CA ALA A 39 32.75 -13.68 3.28
C ALA A 39 33.53 -13.89 4.60
N ALA A 40 32.88 -14.44 5.62
CA ALA A 40 33.54 -14.77 6.88
C ALA A 40 34.64 -15.83 6.69
N GLU A 41 34.39 -16.87 5.90
CA GLU A 41 35.36 -17.93 5.56
C GLU A 41 36.57 -17.35 4.80
N MET A 42 36.35 -16.49 3.80
CA MET A 42 37.43 -15.79 3.09
C MET A 42 38.27 -14.90 4.01
N ALA A 43 37.67 -14.34 5.06
CA ALA A 43 38.36 -13.60 6.13
C ALA A 43 38.92 -14.53 7.23
N LYS A 44 38.98 -15.86 7.01
CA LYS A 44 39.44 -16.87 7.96
C LYS A 44 38.71 -16.83 9.30
N PHE A 45 37.46 -16.36 9.32
CA PHE A 45 36.63 -16.14 10.52
C PHE A 45 37.23 -15.16 11.55
N GLU A 46 38.19 -14.34 11.13
CA GLU A 46 38.81 -13.32 11.99
C GLU A 46 37.94 -12.05 12.13
N LYS A 47 37.03 -11.83 11.17
CA LYS A 47 36.11 -10.70 11.15
C LYS A 47 34.69 -11.15 11.48
N ASP A 48 33.99 -10.37 12.32
CA ASP A 48 32.57 -10.56 12.54
C ASP A 48 31.75 -9.98 11.38
N VAL A 49 31.16 -10.84 10.58
CA VAL A 49 30.20 -10.45 9.56
C VAL A 49 28.82 -10.38 10.20
N GLN A 50 28.14 -9.24 10.05
CA GLN A 50 26.84 -9.00 10.65
C GLN A 50 25.78 -8.84 9.59
N ILE A 51 24.57 -9.32 9.90
CA ILE A 51 23.38 -9.11 9.10
C ILE A 51 22.47 -8.11 9.84
N LEU A 52 22.17 -6.98 9.20
CA LEU A 52 21.24 -5.99 9.71
C LEU A 52 19.88 -6.18 9.04
N PRO A 53 18.88 -6.77 9.75
CA PRO A 53 17.54 -6.86 9.23
C PRO A 53 16.91 -5.49 9.05
N ALA A 54 16.29 -5.26 7.90
CA ALA A 54 15.56 -4.03 7.61
C ALA A 54 14.24 -4.38 6.91
N CYS A 55 13.18 -3.65 7.21
CA CYS A 55 11.90 -3.79 6.54
C CYS A 55 11.29 -2.46 6.17
N ASN A 56 10.54 -2.46 5.06
CA ASN A 56 9.75 -1.34 4.60
C ASN A 56 8.28 -1.59 4.96
N HIS A 57 7.65 -0.60 5.59
CA HIS A 57 6.21 -0.60 5.81
C HIS A 57 5.58 0.57 5.07
N TYR A 58 4.58 0.29 4.25
CA TYR A 58 3.85 1.28 3.46
C TYR A 58 2.47 1.53 4.07
N SER A 59 2.05 2.80 4.11
CA SER A 59 0.67 3.13 4.54
C SER A 59 -0.38 2.48 3.64
N HIS A 60 -0.09 2.38 2.35
CA HIS A 60 -0.85 1.67 1.33
C HIS A 60 0.12 1.13 0.28
N TYR A 61 -0.16 -0.01 -0.32
CA TYR A 61 0.67 -0.55 -1.41
C TYR A 61 0.42 0.16 -2.75
N PHE A 62 -0.80 0.62 -2.96
CA PHE A 62 -1.22 1.23 -4.22
C PHE A 62 -1.67 2.68 -4.02
N GLY A 63 -1.54 3.49 -5.07
CA GLY A 63 -2.01 4.87 -5.08
C GLY A 63 -0.92 5.92 -4.92
N LEU A 64 -1.34 7.17 -4.88
CA LEU A 64 -0.46 8.33 -4.75
C LEU A 64 -0.36 8.80 -3.30
N ARG A 65 0.75 9.45 -2.95
CA ARG A 65 1.03 10.04 -1.63
C ARG A 65 1.14 9.00 -0.50
N ASN A 66 1.63 7.82 -0.82
CA ASN A 66 1.92 6.82 0.20
C ASN A 66 3.08 7.28 1.08
N ARG A 67 2.96 6.96 2.37
CA ARG A 67 4.05 7.13 3.33
C ARG A 67 4.77 5.80 3.47
N MET A 68 6.08 5.86 3.64
CA MET A 68 6.92 4.70 3.87
C MET A 68 7.67 4.87 5.20
N LEU A 69 7.68 3.81 5.98
CA LEU A 69 8.48 3.68 7.19
C LEU A 69 9.54 2.60 6.94
N VAL A 70 10.79 2.95 7.14
CA VAL A 70 11.91 2.00 7.13
C VAL A 70 12.28 1.70 8.57
N LYS A 71 12.24 0.43 8.96
CA LYS A 71 12.66 -0.02 10.30
C LYS A 71 13.91 -0.88 10.16
N PHE A 72 14.87 -0.62 11.04
CA PHE A 72 16.08 -1.43 11.19
C PHE A 72 15.98 -2.23 12.49
N GLY A 73 16.35 -3.50 12.40
CA GLY A 73 16.44 -4.38 13.56
C GLY A 73 17.79 -4.28 14.26
N THR A 74 18.04 -5.21 15.16
CA THR A 74 19.34 -5.38 15.80
C THR A 74 20.28 -6.15 14.87
N PRO A 75 21.54 -5.72 14.68
CA PRO A 75 22.51 -6.50 13.92
C PRO A 75 22.68 -7.90 14.50
N ILE A 76 22.64 -8.91 13.63
CA ILE A 76 22.85 -10.31 13.98
C ILE A 76 24.28 -10.67 13.61
N SER A 77 25.13 -10.93 14.64
CA SER A 77 26.50 -11.41 14.47
C SER A 77 26.49 -12.85 13.97
N LEU A 78 27.32 -13.18 13.00
CA LEU A 78 27.54 -14.55 12.55
C LEU A 78 28.58 -15.30 13.36
N GLN A 79 29.37 -14.61 14.17
CA GLN A 79 30.47 -15.18 14.96
C GLN A 79 30.04 -16.39 15.81
N PRO A 80 28.89 -16.40 16.51
CA PRO A 80 28.45 -17.56 17.27
C PRO A 80 28.16 -18.81 16.41
N TYR A 81 27.95 -18.64 15.11
CA TYR A 81 27.61 -19.70 14.18
C TYR A 81 28.79 -20.23 13.35
N TYR A 82 30.01 -19.67 13.51
CA TYR A 82 31.15 -20.05 12.71
C TYR A 82 31.55 -21.53 12.89
N GLU A 83 31.57 -22.04 14.12
CA GLU A 83 31.90 -23.45 14.37
C GLU A 83 30.83 -24.39 13.81
N LEU A 84 29.57 -24.00 13.90
CA LEU A 84 28.47 -24.76 13.29
C LEU A 84 28.59 -24.73 11.76
N TYR A 85 28.95 -23.59 11.18
CA TYR A 85 29.13 -23.46 9.74
C TYR A 85 30.26 -24.33 9.21
N LYS A 86 31.39 -24.41 9.91
CA LYS A 86 32.52 -25.27 9.52
C LYS A 86 32.13 -26.77 9.45
N THR A 87 31.22 -27.22 10.31
CA THR A 87 30.79 -28.62 10.39
C THR A 87 29.51 -28.90 9.59
N LYS A 88 28.53 -28.02 9.65
CA LYS A 88 27.20 -28.15 9.04
C LYS A 88 26.73 -26.83 8.41
N PRO A 89 27.31 -26.44 7.25
CA PRO A 89 27.06 -25.12 6.65
C PRO A 89 25.58 -24.77 6.44
N ARG A 90 24.81 -25.73 5.91
CA ARG A 90 23.38 -25.49 5.65
C ARG A 90 22.55 -25.31 6.91
N THR A 91 22.93 -25.96 8.00
CA THR A 91 22.24 -25.81 9.29
C THR A 91 22.49 -24.42 9.86
N ALA A 92 23.74 -23.95 9.88
CA ALA A 92 24.07 -22.60 10.31
C ALA A 92 23.32 -21.53 9.49
N GLN A 93 23.29 -21.67 8.17
CA GLN A 93 22.55 -20.76 7.28
C GLN A 93 21.05 -20.72 7.61
N ARG A 94 20.43 -21.88 7.88
CA ARG A 94 19.00 -21.96 8.24
C ARG A 94 18.70 -21.35 9.60
N GLU A 95 19.55 -21.54 10.59
CA GLU A 95 19.38 -20.94 11.90
C GLU A 95 19.45 -19.41 11.86
N VAL A 96 20.47 -18.87 11.18
CA VAL A 96 20.59 -17.44 10.97
C VAL A 96 19.40 -16.89 10.16
N ASN A 97 18.99 -17.60 9.10
CA ASN A 97 17.83 -17.20 8.31
C ASN A 97 16.54 -17.17 9.13
N LYS A 98 16.37 -18.11 10.07
CA LYS A 98 15.24 -18.14 10.99
C LYS A 98 15.23 -16.90 11.89
N LEU A 99 16.36 -16.55 12.50
CA LEU A 99 16.50 -15.35 13.35
C LEU A 99 16.20 -14.06 12.58
N VAL A 100 16.77 -13.91 11.37
CA VAL A 100 16.51 -12.75 10.51
C VAL A 100 15.02 -12.64 10.19
N ARG A 101 14.39 -13.75 9.85
CA ARG A 101 12.96 -13.80 9.54
C ARG A 101 12.09 -13.45 10.74
N GLU A 102 12.38 -14.00 11.91
CA GLU A 102 11.67 -13.70 13.16
C GLU A 102 11.76 -12.22 13.49
N GLN A 103 12.95 -11.63 13.36
CA GLN A 103 13.15 -10.22 13.64
C GLN A 103 12.41 -9.33 12.63
N ILE A 104 12.45 -9.64 11.33
CA ILE A 104 11.69 -8.89 10.32
C ILE A 104 10.18 -9.03 10.56
N SER A 105 9.67 -10.24 10.84
CA SER A 105 8.25 -10.47 11.15
C SER A 105 7.77 -9.66 12.35
N SER A 106 8.61 -9.45 13.37
CA SER A 106 8.28 -8.61 14.53
C SER A 106 8.25 -7.11 14.22
N MET A 107 8.97 -6.68 13.18
CA MET A 107 9.07 -5.27 12.80
C MET A 107 8.02 -4.81 11.79
N MET A 108 7.39 -5.72 11.05
CA MET A 108 6.41 -5.44 10.01
C MET A 108 5.02 -5.93 10.41
N LEU A 109 4.01 -5.49 9.69
CA LEU A 109 2.69 -6.11 9.76
C LEU A 109 2.73 -7.43 8.98
N ASP A 110 2.52 -8.56 9.67
CA ASP A 110 2.59 -9.92 9.11
C ASP A 110 1.27 -10.66 9.36
N ILE A 111 0.36 -10.60 8.40
CA ILE A 111 -0.95 -11.29 8.44
C ILE A 111 -0.75 -12.71 7.91
N ARG A 112 -0.63 -13.69 8.82
CA ARG A 112 -0.31 -15.08 8.48
C ARG A 112 -1.51 -15.89 8.01
N ASP A 113 -2.72 -15.51 8.41
CA ASP A 113 -3.97 -16.14 7.98
C ASP A 113 -4.31 -15.73 6.55
N LEU A 114 -3.66 -16.36 5.57
CA LEU A 114 -3.83 -16.05 4.15
C LEU A 114 -5.23 -16.38 3.64
N GLU A 115 -5.92 -17.34 4.24
CA GLU A 115 -7.29 -17.70 3.91
C GLU A 115 -8.28 -16.57 4.24
N ASN A 116 -8.06 -15.89 5.35
CA ASN A 116 -8.89 -14.77 5.80
C ASN A 116 -8.19 -13.40 5.63
N TYR A 117 -7.09 -13.34 4.87
CA TYR A 117 -6.31 -12.12 4.68
C TYR A 117 -7.16 -10.89 4.36
N GLU A 118 -8.03 -11.01 3.35
CA GLU A 118 -8.89 -9.92 2.88
C GLU A 118 -9.85 -9.40 3.95
N VAL A 119 -10.29 -10.29 4.83
CA VAL A 119 -11.19 -9.95 5.94
C VAL A 119 -10.42 -9.22 7.04
N ILE A 120 -9.26 -9.74 7.41
CA ILE A 120 -8.39 -9.15 8.45
C ILE A 120 -7.90 -7.78 8.00
N ASP A 121 -7.47 -7.65 6.74
CA ASP A 121 -7.05 -6.36 6.18
C ASP A 121 -8.20 -5.36 6.08
N PHE A 122 -9.42 -5.82 5.75
CA PHE A 122 -10.61 -4.98 5.80
C PHE A 122 -10.95 -4.50 7.22
N ILE A 123 -10.84 -5.36 8.23
CA ILE A 123 -10.99 -4.97 9.65
C ILE A 123 -9.94 -3.90 10.00
N ARG A 124 -8.68 -4.15 9.66
CA ARG A 124 -7.57 -3.22 9.90
C ARG A 124 -7.81 -1.85 9.26
N THR A 125 -8.29 -1.81 8.03
CA THR A 125 -8.49 -0.55 7.30
C THR A 125 -9.73 0.21 7.76
N THR A 126 -10.79 -0.47 8.21
CA THR A 126 -12.07 0.16 8.58
C THR A 126 -12.21 0.43 10.08
N TYR A 127 -11.70 -0.47 10.93
CA TYR A 127 -11.78 -0.38 12.39
C TYR A 127 -10.46 0.08 13.04
N GLY A 128 -9.31 -0.19 12.42
CA GLY A 128 -8.00 0.05 13.03
C GLY A 128 -7.73 1.52 13.37
N GLU A 129 -8.34 2.52 12.68
CA GLU A 129 -8.25 3.94 13.09
C GLU A 129 -8.94 4.16 14.45
N ASP A 130 -10.15 3.62 14.62
CA ASP A 130 -10.90 3.71 15.87
C ASP A 130 -10.20 2.92 17.00
N TYR A 131 -9.55 1.81 16.63
CA TYR A 131 -8.75 1.01 17.55
C TYR A 131 -7.50 1.76 18.03
N ALA A 132 -6.73 2.37 17.12
CA ALA A 132 -5.55 3.16 17.46
C ALA A 132 -5.90 4.31 18.44
N LYS A 133 -6.96 5.06 18.15
CA LYS A 133 -7.46 6.13 19.05
C LYS A 133 -7.81 5.62 20.46
N LYS A 134 -8.40 4.42 20.56
CA LYS A 134 -8.71 3.80 21.86
C LYS A 134 -7.47 3.38 22.64
N GLN A 135 -6.40 3.02 21.94
CA GLN A 135 -5.10 2.72 22.54
C GLN A 135 -4.28 3.97 22.86
N GLY A 136 -4.82 5.18 22.59
CA GLY A 136 -4.12 6.44 22.81
C GLY A 136 -3.06 6.76 21.76
N ALA A 137 -3.07 6.05 20.63
CA ALA A 137 -2.13 6.24 19.53
C ALA A 137 -2.71 7.19 18.47
N ASP A 138 -1.83 7.97 17.83
CA ASP A 138 -2.20 8.81 16.68
C ASP A 138 -2.30 7.94 15.41
N PRO A 139 -3.49 7.77 14.81
CA PRO A 139 -3.66 6.98 13.59
C PRO A 139 -2.96 7.57 12.37
N ASP A 140 -2.61 8.86 12.39
CA ASP A 140 -1.88 9.53 11.33
C ASP A 140 -0.35 9.38 11.49
N ASN A 141 0.12 8.96 12.66
CA ASN A 141 1.52 8.61 12.91
C ASN A 141 1.78 7.16 12.45
N LEU A 142 2.51 6.99 11.34
CA LEU A 142 2.72 5.68 10.72
C LEU A 142 3.40 4.65 11.65
N PRO A 143 4.44 4.99 12.44
CA PRO A 143 5.00 4.11 13.47
C PRO A 143 3.97 3.63 14.50
N GLU A 144 3.18 4.54 15.08
CA GLU A 144 2.17 4.19 16.08
C GLU A 144 1.04 3.35 15.46
N ARG A 145 0.64 3.71 14.25
CA ARG A 145 -0.35 2.96 13.49
C ARG A 145 0.11 1.53 13.20
N LEU A 146 1.38 1.33 12.84
CA LEU A 146 1.94 -0.01 12.63
C LEU A 146 1.85 -0.85 13.90
N LEU A 147 2.23 -0.29 15.07
CA LEU A 147 2.18 -1.02 16.33
C LEU A 147 0.74 -1.42 16.72
N THR A 148 -0.21 -0.50 16.53
CA THR A 148 -1.63 -0.81 16.82
C THR A 148 -2.23 -1.78 15.81
N ASP A 149 -1.82 -1.74 14.54
CA ASP A 149 -2.25 -2.72 13.54
C ASP A 149 -1.67 -4.11 13.84
N GLN A 150 -0.41 -4.20 14.31
CA GLN A 150 0.20 -5.46 14.77
C GLN A 150 -0.55 -6.04 15.98
N ASP A 151 -0.84 -5.21 17.00
CA ASP A 151 -1.60 -5.63 18.17
C ASP A 151 -3.01 -6.11 17.80
N LEU A 152 -3.70 -5.37 16.91
CA LEU A 152 -5.02 -5.76 16.41
C LEU A 152 -5.00 -7.14 15.73
N VAL A 153 -4.04 -7.40 14.85
CA VAL A 153 -3.92 -8.68 14.15
C VAL A 153 -3.58 -9.81 15.13
N THR A 154 -2.66 -9.57 16.05
CA THR A 154 -2.28 -10.55 17.08
C THR A 154 -3.47 -10.95 17.93
N LYS A 155 -4.27 -9.97 18.38
CA LYS A 155 -5.49 -10.25 19.18
C LYS A 155 -6.57 -10.99 18.38
N LEU A 156 -6.71 -10.72 17.08
CA LEU A 156 -7.62 -11.49 16.23
C LEU A 156 -7.15 -12.96 16.10
N ASP A 157 -5.85 -13.19 15.97
CA ASP A 157 -5.28 -14.54 15.91
C ASP A 157 -5.44 -15.29 17.24
N GLU A 158 -5.27 -14.61 18.39
CA GLU A 158 -5.50 -15.17 19.71
C GLU A 158 -6.98 -15.50 19.94
N ALA A 159 -7.88 -14.57 19.58
CA ALA A 159 -9.32 -14.80 19.68
C ALA A 159 -9.77 -15.97 18.80
N LYS A 160 -9.19 -16.13 17.60
CA LYS A 160 -9.45 -17.28 16.72
C LYS A 160 -9.06 -18.61 17.39
N LYS A 161 -7.94 -18.64 18.14
CA LYS A 161 -7.51 -19.83 18.88
C LYS A 161 -8.44 -20.17 20.04
N GLN A 162 -9.05 -19.15 20.69
CA GLN A 162 -9.94 -19.32 21.82
C GLN A 162 -11.38 -19.68 21.40
N ASP A 163 -11.90 -19.03 20.36
CA ASP A 163 -13.27 -19.22 19.85
C ASP A 163 -13.27 -19.16 18.31
N GLU A 164 -12.91 -20.26 17.69
CA GLU A 164 -12.86 -20.36 16.24
C GLU A 164 -14.22 -20.13 15.58
N LYS A 165 -15.31 -20.63 16.20
CA LYS A 165 -16.67 -20.48 15.66
C LYS A 165 -17.13 -19.03 15.72
N GLY A 166 -16.94 -18.35 16.85
CA GLY A 166 -17.33 -16.95 17.01
C GLY A 166 -16.55 -16.02 16.08
N ILE A 167 -15.24 -16.28 15.88
CA ILE A 167 -14.44 -15.52 14.91
C ILE A 167 -14.85 -15.83 13.48
N TYR A 168 -15.19 -17.07 13.15
CA TYR A 168 -15.69 -17.41 11.82
C TYR A 168 -16.99 -16.64 11.50
N GLU A 169 -17.95 -16.59 12.42
CA GLU A 169 -19.17 -15.79 12.25
C GLU A 169 -18.87 -14.29 12.12
N LEU A 170 -17.93 -13.77 12.88
CA LEU A 170 -17.47 -12.39 12.76
C LEU A 170 -16.93 -12.11 11.35
N TYR A 171 -16.08 -13.00 10.85
CA TYR A 171 -15.49 -12.88 9.50
C TYR A 171 -16.54 -12.95 8.39
N GLN A 172 -17.57 -13.78 8.54
CA GLN A 172 -18.70 -13.79 7.60
C GLN A 172 -19.45 -12.46 7.58
N ASN A 173 -19.72 -11.87 8.76
CA ASN A 173 -20.35 -10.55 8.83
C ASN A 173 -19.48 -9.46 8.17
N VAL A 174 -18.17 -9.54 8.29
CA VAL A 174 -17.23 -8.63 7.61
C VAL A 174 -17.31 -8.79 6.10
N ARG A 175 -17.34 -10.03 5.59
CA ARG A 175 -17.48 -10.31 4.14
C ARG A 175 -18.77 -9.71 3.58
N ILE A 176 -19.89 -9.88 4.28
CA ILE A 176 -21.19 -9.33 3.87
C ILE A 176 -21.14 -7.80 3.85
N LEU A 177 -20.57 -7.17 4.89
CA LEU A 177 -20.43 -5.70 4.94
C LEU A 177 -19.54 -5.19 3.80
N ARG A 178 -18.40 -5.85 3.55
CA ARG A 178 -17.49 -5.50 2.46
C ARG A 178 -18.17 -5.61 1.10
N GLN A 179 -18.85 -6.72 0.84
CA GLN A 179 -19.60 -6.94 -0.40
C GLN A 179 -20.66 -5.86 -0.59
N GLY A 180 -21.45 -5.53 0.43
CA GLY A 180 -22.46 -4.48 0.34
C GLY A 180 -21.88 -3.10 0.03
N ILE A 181 -20.70 -2.76 0.58
CA ILE A 181 -19.97 -1.52 0.28
C ILE A 181 -19.50 -1.52 -1.18
N GLU A 182 -18.95 -2.62 -1.66
CA GLU A 182 -18.48 -2.79 -3.04
C GLU A 182 -19.63 -2.73 -4.06
N GLU A 183 -20.73 -3.41 -3.82
CA GLU A 183 -21.94 -3.41 -4.68
C GLU A 183 -22.58 -2.01 -4.78
N MET A 184 -22.52 -1.24 -3.71
CA MET A 184 -22.96 0.15 -3.73
C MET A 184 -21.95 1.10 -4.38
N GLY A 185 -20.73 0.66 -4.66
CA GLY A 185 -19.65 1.47 -5.21
C GLY A 185 -19.21 2.62 -4.29
N ILE A 186 -19.45 2.50 -2.97
CA ILE A 186 -19.07 3.49 -1.95
C ILE A 186 -17.80 3.06 -1.20
N THR A 187 -17.40 3.81 -0.19
CA THR A 187 -16.28 3.46 0.71
C THR A 187 -16.77 3.50 2.16
N ASP A 188 -16.06 2.83 3.08
CA ASP A 188 -16.38 2.86 4.52
C ASP A 188 -16.53 4.28 5.06
N ASN A 189 -15.76 5.24 4.54
CA ASN A 189 -15.85 6.63 4.93
C ASN A 189 -17.23 7.25 4.66
N HIS A 190 -17.95 6.80 3.64
CA HIS A 190 -19.32 7.26 3.37
C HIS A 190 -20.33 6.77 4.42
N LEU A 191 -20.03 5.64 5.07
CA LEU A 191 -20.85 5.14 6.20
C LEU A 191 -20.60 5.93 7.49
N LYS A 192 -19.42 6.55 7.65
CA LYS A 192 -19.08 7.43 8.79
C LYS A 192 -19.71 8.81 8.67
N MET A 193 -20.05 9.26 7.47
CA MET A 193 -20.48 10.63 7.18
C MET A 193 -22.01 10.72 7.04
N VAL A 194 -22.55 11.89 7.41
CA VAL A 194 -23.90 12.29 7.04
C VAL A 194 -23.81 13.13 5.77
N VAL A 195 -24.44 12.66 4.70
CA VAL A 195 -24.46 13.39 3.42
C VAL A 195 -25.45 14.55 3.53
N ASN A 196 -24.95 15.79 3.41
CA ASN A 196 -25.78 16.97 3.35
C ASN A 196 -26.22 17.24 1.90
N PRO A 197 -27.55 17.19 1.58
CA PRO A 197 -28.04 17.34 0.21
C PRO A 197 -27.69 18.70 -0.41
N MET A 198 -27.72 19.79 0.38
CA MET A 198 -27.44 21.13 -0.11
C MET A 198 -25.96 21.28 -0.50
N LYS A 199 -25.04 20.76 0.34
CA LYS A 199 -23.60 20.72 0.01
C LYS A 199 -23.32 19.84 -1.21
N LEU A 200 -24.06 18.75 -1.38
CA LEU A 200 -23.93 17.87 -2.54
C LEU A 200 -24.43 18.58 -3.82
N GLY A 201 -25.60 19.26 -3.75
CA GLY A 201 -26.12 20.06 -4.87
C GLY A 201 -25.14 21.15 -5.31
N PHE A 202 -24.52 21.87 -4.37
CA PHE A 202 -23.50 22.87 -4.67
C PHE A 202 -22.26 22.23 -5.35
N LYS A 203 -21.81 21.06 -4.89
CA LYS A 203 -20.69 20.33 -5.56
C LYS A 203 -21.04 19.91 -6.97
N LEU A 204 -22.26 19.41 -7.19
CA LEU A 204 -22.74 19.02 -8.53
C LEU A 204 -22.75 20.23 -9.48
N MET A 205 -23.29 21.37 -9.00
CA MET A 205 -23.30 22.62 -9.77
C MET A 205 -21.87 23.07 -10.11
N LEU A 206 -20.96 23.04 -9.15
CA LEU A 206 -19.55 23.39 -9.36
C LEU A 206 -18.89 22.47 -10.38
N LEU A 207 -19.15 21.15 -10.32
CA LEU A 207 -18.64 20.20 -11.30
C LEU A 207 -19.18 20.50 -12.69
N LEU A 208 -20.45 20.86 -12.84
CA LEU A 208 -21.01 21.26 -14.15
C LEU A 208 -20.37 22.54 -14.70
N ILE A 209 -20.17 23.54 -13.86
CA ILE A 209 -19.50 24.80 -14.27
C ILE A 209 -18.04 24.54 -14.69
N LEU A 210 -17.33 23.68 -13.99
CA LEU A 210 -15.93 23.36 -14.27
C LEU A 210 -15.74 22.29 -15.36
N LEU A 211 -16.81 21.70 -15.87
CA LEU A 211 -16.75 20.65 -16.90
C LEU A 211 -16.02 21.09 -18.18
N PRO A 212 -16.24 22.30 -18.76
CA PRO A 212 -15.50 22.72 -19.93
C PRO A 212 -13.99 22.80 -19.69
N LEU A 213 -13.58 23.31 -18.53
CA LEU A 213 -12.17 23.37 -18.17
C LEU A 213 -11.58 21.96 -17.97
N TRP A 214 -12.36 21.02 -17.44
CA TRP A 214 -11.95 19.63 -17.32
C TRP A 214 -11.75 18.97 -18.69
N ILE A 215 -12.66 19.18 -19.65
CA ILE A 215 -12.52 18.69 -21.02
C ILE A 215 -11.24 19.26 -21.67
N PHE A 216 -10.99 20.55 -21.49
CA PHE A 216 -9.78 21.19 -21.99
C PHE A 216 -8.50 20.65 -21.34
N SER A 217 -8.54 20.30 -20.05
CA SER A 217 -7.41 19.74 -19.30
C SER A 217 -7.21 18.23 -19.55
N TRP A 218 -8.15 17.58 -20.24
CA TRP A 218 -8.06 16.16 -20.55
C TRP A 218 -6.93 15.84 -21.55
N TRP A 219 -6.72 16.71 -22.55
CA TRP A 219 -5.67 16.54 -23.55
C TRP A 219 -4.27 16.35 -22.94
N PRO A 220 -3.73 17.26 -22.09
CA PRO A 220 -2.42 17.06 -21.47
C PRO A 220 -2.39 15.90 -20.48
N SER A 221 -3.55 15.44 -19.96
CA SER A 221 -3.63 14.33 -19.02
C SER A 221 -3.65 12.96 -19.70
N MET A 222 -4.03 12.92 -20.98
CA MET A 222 -4.17 11.69 -21.77
C MET A 222 -2.85 10.88 -21.85
N PRO A 223 -1.69 11.49 -22.17
CA PRO A 223 -0.43 10.77 -22.29
C PRO A 223 0.10 10.22 -20.97
N VAL A 224 -0.32 10.79 -19.84
CA VAL A 224 0.17 10.37 -18.51
C VAL A 224 -0.69 9.28 -17.90
N TYR A 225 -2.01 9.37 -18.05
CA TYR A 225 -2.92 8.45 -17.38
C TYR A 225 -3.54 7.41 -18.33
N TRP A 226 -4.09 7.84 -19.47
CA TRP A 226 -4.89 6.96 -20.31
C TRP A 226 -4.07 6.03 -21.18
N ILE A 227 -3.07 6.55 -21.86
CA ILE A 227 -2.25 5.75 -22.79
C ILE A 227 -1.41 4.72 -22.02
N PRO A 228 -0.62 5.10 -20.99
CA PRO A 228 0.15 4.13 -20.23
C PRO A 228 -0.72 3.11 -19.50
N MET A 229 -1.86 3.54 -18.93
CA MET A 229 -2.79 2.64 -18.25
C MET A 229 -3.40 1.59 -19.19
N SER A 230 -3.76 2.00 -20.42
CA SER A 230 -4.30 1.07 -21.42
C SER A 230 -3.26 0.03 -21.84
N ILE A 231 -2.01 0.44 -22.03
CA ILE A 231 -0.90 -0.45 -22.35
C ILE A 231 -0.61 -1.40 -21.18
N PHE A 232 -0.60 -0.87 -19.95
CA PHE A 232 -0.37 -1.65 -18.74
C PHE A 232 -1.42 -2.75 -18.59
N LYS A 233 -2.70 -2.42 -18.61
CA LYS A 233 -3.81 -3.38 -18.49
C LYS A 233 -3.78 -4.47 -19.56
N ALA A 234 -3.29 -4.14 -20.76
CA ALA A 234 -3.21 -5.10 -21.86
C ALA A 234 -2.02 -6.07 -21.74
N LYS A 235 -0.90 -5.64 -21.16
CA LYS A 235 0.38 -6.36 -21.23
C LYS A 235 0.92 -6.86 -19.89
N MET A 236 0.53 -6.27 -18.77
CA MET A 236 1.08 -6.61 -17.46
C MET A 236 0.02 -7.10 -16.49
N LYS A 237 0.34 -8.19 -15.80
CA LYS A 237 -0.56 -8.82 -14.83
C LYS A 237 -0.27 -8.37 -13.39
N ASP A 238 0.93 -7.84 -13.12
CA ASP A 238 1.36 -7.48 -11.78
C ASP A 238 1.06 -6.01 -11.46
N PRO A 239 0.12 -5.73 -10.57
CA PRO A 239 -0.29 -4.36 -10.22
C PRO A 239 0.81 -3.55 -9.50
N MET A 240 1.84 -4.20 -8.94
CA MET A 240 2.94 -3.53 -8.24
C MET A 240 3.76 -2.62 -9.15
N PHE A 241 3.89 -2.98 -10.44
CA PHE A 241 4.64 -2.19 -11.42
C PHE A 241 3.82 -1.06 -12.06
N GLU A 242 2.51 -0.99 -11.79
CA GLU A 242 1.62 0.00 -12.38
C GLU A 242 2.13 1.45 -12.20
N GLY A 243 2.48 1.82 -10.97
CA GLY A 243 2.98 3.16 -10.66
C GLY A 243 4.29 3.49 -11.38
N THR A 244 5.25 2.58 -11.35
CA THR A 244 6.58 2.78 -11.99
C THR A 244 6.46 2.91 -13.49
N LEU A 245 5.65 2.07 -14.13
CA LEU A 245 5.43 2.13 -15.58
C LEU A 245 4.65 3.35 -16.02
N LEU A 246 3.60 3.73 -15.27
CA LEU A 246 2.85 4.95 -15.51
C LEU A 246 3.78 6.17 -15.50
N TYR A 247 4.57 6.34 -14.43
CA TYR A 247 5.46 7.48 -14.31
C TYR A 247 6.63 7.41 -15.29
N GLY A 248 7.27 6.25 -15.42
CA GLY A 248 8.42 6.08 -16.32
C GLY A 248 8.04 6.33 -17.77
N SER A 249 6.96 5.73 -18.27
CA SER A 249 6.49 5.93 -19.62
C SER A 249 5.95 7.35 -19.86
N ALA A 250 5.27 7.91 -18.85
CA ALA A 250 4.74 9.27 -18.94
C ALA A 250 5.86 10.31 -19.07
N VAL A 251 6.85 10.28 -18.19
CA VAL A 251 7.91 11.29 -18.11
C VAL A 251 8.89 11.14 -19.28
N LEU A 252 9.29 9.91 -19.62
CA LEU A 252 10.35 9.67 -20.61
C LEU A 252 9.85 9.73 -22.06
N PHE A 253 8.61 9.32 -22.32
CA PHE A 253 8.13 9.15 -23.68
C PHE A 253 6.89 9.97 -24.00
N THR A 254 5.79 9.72 -23.27
CA THR A 254 4.48 10.25 -23.71
C THR A 254 4.35 11.76 -23.49
N LEU A 255 4.79 12.29 -22.35
CA LEU A 255 4.68 13.73 -22.08
C LEU A 255 5.56 14.58 -23.03
N PRO A 256 6.85 14.26 -23.27
CA PRO A 256 7.67 15.01 -24.24
C PRO A 256 7.09 14.98 -25.65
N VAL A 257 6.64 13.81 -26.14
CA VAL A 257 6.07 13.66 -27.49
C VAL A 257 4.77 14.47 -27.63
N PHE A 258 3.86 14.38 -26.65
CA PHE A 258 2.61 15.16 -26.68
C PHE A 258 2.85 16.66 -26.55
N SER A 259 3.85 17.08 -25.76
CA SER A 259 4.24 18.48 -25.66
C SER A 259 4.74 19.01 -27.00
N LEU A 260 5.58 18.23 -27.71
CA LEU A 260 6.09 18.57 -29.01
C LEU A 260 4.96 18.67 -30.07
N ILE A 261 4.08 17.67 -30.12
CA ILE A 261 2.91 17.68 -31.01
C ILE A 261 2.03 18.91 -30.74
N THR A 262 1.78 19.21 -29.47
CA THR A 262 0.96 20.38 -29.09
C THR A 262 1.62 21.66 -29.47
N LEU A 263 2.94 21.83 -29.28
CA LEU A 263 3.70 23.00 -29.70
C LEU A 263 3.59 23.21 -31.22
N LEU A 264 3.74 22.15 -32.01
CA LEU A 264 3.66 22.23 -33.47
C LEU A 264 2.24 22.56 -33.94
N VAL A 265 1.24 21.81 -33.46
CA VAL A 265 -0.15 22.01 -33.90
C VAL A 265 -0.69 23.38 -33.49
N VAL A 266 -0.58 23.73 -32.19
CA VAL A 266 -1.09 25.02 -31.69
C VAL A 266 -0.24 26.18 -32.20
N GLY A 267 1.08 25.99 -32.32
CA GLY A 267 2.00 27.02 -32.84
C GLY A 267 1.70 27.38 -34.29
N CYS A 268 1.41 26.39 -35.13
CA CYS A 268 1.09 26.62 -36.55
C CYS A 268 -0.35 27.09 -36.76
N THR A 269 -1.30 26.79 -35.86
CA THR A 269 -2.72 27.14 -36.05
C THR A 269 -3.14 28.44 -35.35
N ILE A 270 -2.65 28.67 -34.14
CA ILE A 270 -3.06 29.76 -33.25
C ILE A 270 -1.91 30.76 -33.03
N GLY A 271 -0.67 30.25 -32.92
CA GLY A 271 0.53 31.04 -32.70
C GLY A 271 1.43 30.46 -31.60
N TRP A 272 2.74 30.68 -31.77
CA TRP A 272 3.78 30.08 -30.93
C TRP A 272 3.71 30.49 -29.46
N LEU A 273 3.34 31.76 -29.17
CA LEU A 273 3.19 32.22 -27.79
C LEU A 273 2.09 31.45 -27.07
N SER A 274 0.93 31.25 -27.71
CA SER A 274 -0.18 30.48 -27.17
C SER A 274 0.19 29.01 -26.94
N ALA A 275 0.97 28.42 -27.85
CA ALA A 275 1.45 27.05 -27.73
C ALA A 275 2.39 26.88 -26.52
N ILE A 276 3.35 27.79 -26.34
CA ILE A 276 4.29 27.78 -25.22
C ILE A 276 3.54 27.92 -23.87
N VAL A 277 2.61 28.90 -23.79
CA VAL A 277 1.81 29.10 -22.58
C VAL A 277 0.97 27.87 -22.27
N TYR A 278 0.33 27.27 -23.28
CA TYR A 278 -0.50 26.06 -23.05
C TYR A 278 0.34 24.88 -22.56
N VAL A 279 1.49 24.61 -23.18
CA VAL A 279 2.39 23.52 -22.72
C VAL A 279 2.95 23.81 -21.32
N ALA A 280 3.29 25.04 -21.00
CA ALA A 280 3.73 25.43 -19.66
C ALA A 280 2.65 25.21 -18.59
N LEU A 281 1.36 25.27 -18.97
CA LEU A 281 0.24 24.99 -18.08
C LEU A 281 -0.06 23.50 -17.91
N PHE A 282 0.55 22.58 -18.67
CA PHE A 282 0.29 21.14 -18.59
C PHE A 282 0.30 20.60 -17.18
N PRO A 283 1.31 20.85 -16.32
CA PRO A 283 1.33 20.29 -14.97
C PRO A 283 0.12 20.72 -14.13
N LEU A 284 -0.31 21.98 -14.26
CA LEU A 284 -1.47 22.51 -13.56
C LEU A 284 -2.78 21.92 -14.08
N LEU A 285 -2.93 21.81 -15.39
CA LEU A 285 -4.09 21.19 -16.03
C LEU A 285 -4.22 19.72 -15.70
N MET A 286 -3.11 18.99 -15.68
CA MET A 286 -3.08 17.57 -15.28
C MET A 286 -3.50 17.40 -13.81
N LEU A 287 -2.96 18.24 -12.91
CA LEU A 287 -3.35 18.23 -11.51
C LEU A 287 -4.84 18.57 -11.33
N PHE A 288 -5.34 19.56 -12.08
CA PHE A 288 -6.75 19.91 -12.07
C PHE A 288 -7.62 18.76 -12.58
N CYS A 289 -7.25 18.14 -13.71
CA CYS A 289 -7.96 17.00 -14.29
C CYS A 289 -8.11 15.86 -13.29
N TRP A 290 -7.02 15.51 -12.62
CA TRP A 290 -7.04 14.46 -11.58
C TRP A 290 -7.91 14.83 -10.39
N LYS A 291 -7.75 16.05 -9.84
CA LYS A 291 -8.57 16.52 -8.70
C LYS A 291 -10.05 16.58 -9.05
N TYR A 292 -10.39 17.03 -10.26
CA TYR A 292 -11.76 17.07 -10.74
C TYR A 292 -12.37 15.65 -10.80
N ALA A 293 -11.66 14.69 -11.42
CA ALA A 293 -12.11 13.31 -11.51
C ALA A 293 -12.32 12.67 -10.11
N MET A 294 -11.41 12.93 -9.16
CA MET A 294 -11.53 12.47 -7.79
C MET A 294 -12.72 13.11 -7.06
N CYS A 295 -12.95 14.41 -7.28
CA CYS A 295 -14.10 15.11 -6.72
C CYS A 295 -15.40 14.57 -7.31
N ALA A 296 -15.48 14.36 -8.62
CA ALA A 296 -16.63 13.79 -9.31
C ALA A 296 -16.96 12.38 -8.80
N LYS A 297 -15.94 11.52 -8.65
CA LYS A 297 -16.10 10.18 -8.08
C LYS A 297 -16.69 10.21 -6.67
N ARG A 298 -16.13 11.05 -5.77
CA ARG A 298 -16.63 11.19 -4.39
C ARG A 298 -18.05 11.76 -4.35
N THR A 299 -18.34 12.72 -5.24
CA THR A 299 -19.69 13.33 -5.33
C THR A 299 -20.71 12.30 -5.83
N TYR A 300 -20.35 11.48 -6.83
CA TYR A 300 -21.18 10.38 -7.28
C TYR A 300 -21.43 9.34 -6.18
N GLN A 301 -20.42 8.95 -5.42
CA GLN A 301 -20.55 8.04 -4.27
C GLN A 301 -21.48 8.61 -3.19
N SER A 302 -21.37 9.90 -2.91
CA SER A 302 -22.29 10.58 -1.98
C SER A 302 -23.72 10.63 -2.52
N LEU A 303 -23.90 10.80 -3.83
CA LEU A 303 -25.21 10.74 -4.49
C LEU A 303 -25.84 9.34 -4.37
N GLN A 304 -25.05 8.27 -4.58
CA GLN A 304 -25.53 6.90 -4.36
C GLN A 304 -26.05 6.67 -2.94
N CYS A 305 -25.37 7.27 -1.94
CA CYS A 305 -25.85 7.21 -0.55
C CYS A 305 -27.20 7.90 -0.35
N LEU A 306 -27.51 8.98 -1.05
CA LEU A 306 -28.82 9.65 -0.99
C LEU A 306 -29.90 8.92 -1.78
N LEU A 307 -29.54 8.29 -2.90
CA LEU A 307 -30.50 7.56 -3.75
C LEU A 307 -30.94 6.22 -3.15
N LYS A 308 -30.08 5.62 -2.28
CA LYS A 308 -30.35 4.30 -1.67
C LYS A 308 -30.25 4.37 -0.13
N PRO A 309 -31.07 5.18 0.55
CA PRO A 309 -30.93 5.42 1.99
C PRO A 309 -31.14 4.17 2.84
N SER A 310 -32.09 3.31 2.48
CA SER A 310 -32.35 2.06 3.21
C SER A 310 -31.17 1.09 3.21
N SER A 311 -30.50 0.96 2.06
CA SER A 311 -29.28 0.13 1.97
C SER A 311 -28.13 0.71 2.78
N VAL A 312 -27.94 2.04 2.72
CA VAL A 312 -26.91 2.72 3.51
C VAL A 312 -27.18 2.57 5.02
N ASP A 313 -28.42 2.71 5.47
CA ASP A 313 -28.77 2.56 6.88
C ASP A 313 -28.62 1.10 7.36
N CYS A 314 -28.86 0.13 6.48
CA CYS A 314 -28.56 -1.27 6.76
C CYS A 314 -27.05 -1.47 6.96
N LEU A 315 -26.20 -1.00 6.03
CA LEU A 315 -24.76 -1.11 6.13
C LEU A 315 -24.18 -0.36 7.33
N LYS A 316 -24.73 0.81 7.70
CA LYS A 316 -24.35 1.54 8.92
C LYS A 316 -24.63 0.74 10.19
N ARG A 317 -25.79 0.10 10.27
CA ARG A 317 -26.15 -0.76 11.41
C ARG A 317 -25.23 -1.99 11.48
N MET A 318 -24.96 -2.63 10.35
CA MET A 318 -24.03 -3.75 10.28
C MET A 318 -22.63 -3.34 10.73
N ARG A 319 -22.13 -2.19 10.23
CA ARG A 319 -20.83 -1.63 10.63
C ARG A 319 -20.76 -1.37 12.13
N LYS A 320 -21.80 -0.75 12.71
CA LYS A 320 -21.87 -0.47 14.15
C LYS A 320 -21.84 -1.77 14.97
N SER A 321 -22.69 -2.73 14.63
CA SER A 321 -22.73 -4.05 15.29
C SER A 321 -21.39 -4.78 15.19
N LEU A 322 -20.73 -4.69 14.03
CA LEU A 322 -19.40 -5.27 13.81
C LEU A 322 -18.36 -4.63 14.74
N HIS A 323 -18.34 -3.29 14.85
CA HIS A 323 -17.42 -2.58 15.75
C HIS A 323 -17.67 -2.91 17.22
N GLU A 324 -18.92 -3.11 17.62
CA GLU A 324 -19.27 -3.54 19.00
C GLU A 324 -18.76 -4.98 19.26
N LYS A 325 -18.96 -5.89 18.31
CA LYS A 325 -18.43 -7.27 18.40
C LYS A 325 -16.90 -7.28 18.48
N LEU A 326 -16.22 -6.52 17.60
CA LEU A 326 -14.76 -6.39 17.63
C LEU A 326 -14.26 -5.84 18.97
N ASN A 327 -14.92 -4.82 19.52
CA ASN A 327 -14.58 -4.30 20.84
C ASN A 327 -14.66 -5.35 21.94
N ASN A 328 -15.65 -6.24 21.88
CA ASN A 328 -15.82 -7.29 22.88
C ASN A 328 -14.78 -8.42 22.73
N VAL A 329 -14.45 -8.76 21.50
CA VAL A 329 -13.41 -9.74 21.19
C VAL A 329 -12.01 -9.27 21.61
N LEU A 330 -11.71 -7.99 21.34
CA LEU A 330 -10.37 -7.40 21.58
C LEU A 330 -10.16 -6.91 23.02
N LYS A 331 -11.19 -6.93 23.88
CA LYS A 331 -11.08 -6.62 25.31
C LYS A 331 -10.72 -7.83 26.16
N LYS A 332 -10.92 -9.03 25.63
CA LYS A 332 -10.54 -10.29 26.27
C LYS A 332 -9.06 -10.58 26.05
#